data_ac69e221f8c8f6b8dd1ae523501b7728
#
_entry.id   ac69e221f8c8f6b8dd1ae523501b7728
#
_cell.length_a   1.000
_cell.length_b   1.000
_cell.length_c   1.000
_cell.angle_alpha   90.00
_cell.angle_beta   90.00
_cell.angle_gamma   90.00
#
_symmetry.space_group_name_H-M   'P 1'
#
loop_
_entity.id
_entity.type
_entity.pdbx_description
1 polymer ?
#
loop_
_entity_poly.entity_id
_entity_poly.type
_entity_poly.pdbx_seq_one_letter_code
_entity_poly.pdbx_strand_id
1 'polypeptide(L)'
;MNEKPYILCIDDEFFILWNLKEQLKKVFGSGFTIETAESAETAKEIMKEIDSSGADLAVVICDHVMPGQKGDEFLIEMQKTHPRTKKIMLTGQAPAQAIGNALNHGCLYRYLSKPWDAHDLELTIKQAIDAFFQEKSLEEKNKELADSLYFHRDTKFPNFESLAKELKNNKFANTNQTILLIKIVTFPTIIKTFGIEVYRKIFRKLLQLLTVHLQNEHKVFHLYSDEIAILSNLSEQALVDTIRSFRMMLKSDEFYLDGVGFHLDCRYASATGQEDCYYKAKLALFQAEIQNSMDFVSYTEDLSTDHHLQNFQLSQKIHSAISNKQIVPFFQGILDNQTKEIRKFECLARIKDRDTILTPDVFLKLAKVTGSIRMIGLQMIDESMQYFSNFPYDFSINLTESELEYKSFSKWVESRLSHYKIDPTRVTFEILEDISFSEHKHSLSTIKDLKTIGCQIAIDDFGVQYSNLARLLEFNPDYLKIDGKFIKNLPENKTAYLLVQGIVDLARGIGAKVVAEFVDRPAIQDLVESLGIDYSQGYLFMKPSASIPESASLKL
;
A
#
# COMPACT_ATOMS: atom_id res chain seq x y z
N MET A 1 -18.50 -35.62 -3.26
CA MET A 1 -18.51 -36.52 -2.09
C MET A 1 -17.14 -37.11 -2.02
N ASN A 2 -16.44 -37.00 -0.90
CA ASN A 2 -15.12 -37.67 -0.80
C ASN A 2 -15.39 -39.17 -0.83
N GLU A 3 -14.80 -39.86 -1.80
CA GLU A 3 -14.83 -41.33 -1.84
C GLU A 3 -14.14 -41.90 -0.59
N LYS A 4 -14.64 -43.05 -0.10
CA LYS A 4 -14.03 -43.70 1.07
C LYS A 4 -12.65 -44.17 0.73
N PRO A 5 -11.64 -43.97 1.61
CA PRO A 5 -10.31 -44.51 1.40
C PRO A 5 -10.32 -46.05 1.39
N TYR A 6 -9.35 -46.63 0.74
CA TYR A 6 -9.23 -48.06 0.49
C TYR A 6 -8.25 -48.76 1.42
N ILE A 7 -8.60 -49.99 1.76
CA ILE A 7 -7.67 -51.01 2.32
C ILE A 7 -7.63 -52.15 1.30
N LEU A 8 -6.47 -52.48 0.78
CA LEU A 8 -6.27 -53.55 -0.19
C LEU A 8 -5.59 -54.76 0.48
N CYS A 9 -6.18 -55.93 0.37
CA CYS A 9 -5.63 -57.20 0.85
C CYS A 9 -5.22 -58.06 -0.33
N ILE A 10 -4.00 -58.61 -0.27
CA ILE A 10 -3.38 -59.36 -1.36
C ILE A 10 -2.89 -60.69 -0.80
N ASP A 11 -3.40 -61.80 -1.31
CA ASP A 11 -3.03 -63.15 -0.90
C ASP A 11 -3.50 -64.13 -1.98
N ASP A 12 -2.79 -65.17 -2.30
CA ASP A 12 -3.21 -66.16 -3.30
C ASP A 12 -4.22 -67.21 -2.75
N GLU A 13 -4.41 -67.22 -1.42
CA GLU A 13 -5.38 -68.10 -0.78
C GLU A 13 -6.74 -67.41 -0.58
N PHE A 14 -7.75 -67.84 -1.32
CA PHE A 14 -9.12 -67.28 -1.25
C PHE A 14 -9.70 -67.22 0.18
N PHE A 15 -9.48 -68.25 1.00
CA PHE A 15 -9.98 -68.31 2.38
C PHE A 15 -9.32 -67.25 3.28
N ILE A 16 -8.07 -66.91 3.04
CA ILE A 16 -7.33 -65.88 3.76
C ILE A 16 -7.90 -64.51 3.38
N LEU A 17 -8.09 -64.23 2.09
CA LEU A 17 -8.70 -63.01 1.60
C LEU A 17 -10.12 -62.84 2.13
N TRP A 18 -10.91 -63.88 2.08
CA TRP A 18 -12.27 -63.82 2.61
C TRP A 18 -12.31 -63.53 4.11
N ASN A 19 -11.45 -64.17 4.90
CA ASN A 19 -11.37 -63.96 6.35
C ASN A 19 -10.89 -62.51 6.66
N LEU A 20 -9.85 -62.03 5.99
CA LEU A 20 -9.37 -60.63 6.11
C LEU A 20 -10.47 -59.64 5.77
N LYS A 21 -11.15 -59.80 4.62
CA LYS A 21 -12.24 -58.91 4.17
C LYS A 21 -13.39 -58.85 5.18
N GLU A 22 -13.81 -60.00 5.70
CA GLU A 22 -14.89 -60.05 6.69
C GLU A 22 -14.50 -59.41 8.02
N GLN A 23 -13.32 -59.69 8.53
CA GLN A 23 -12.82 -59.05 9.76
C GLN A 23 -12.64 -57.57 9.63
N LEU A 24 -11.99 -57.11 8.56
CA LEU A 24 -11.80 -55.67 8.33
C LEU A 24 -13.07 -54.91 8.02
N LYS A 25 -13.97 -55.53 7.26
CA LYS A 25 -15.29 -54.95 6.95
C LYS A 25 -16.13 -54.74 8.21
N LYS A 26 -16.09 -55.66 9.15
CA LYS A 26 -16.78 -55.54 10.43
C LYS A 26 -16.33 -54.35 11.26
N VAL A 27 -15.02 -54.06 11.25
CA VAL A 27 -14.41 -52.99 12.08
C VAL A 27 -14.31 -51.69 11.32
N PHE A 28 -13.91 -51.68 10.06
CA PHE A 28 -13.54 -50.50 9.27
C PHE A 28 -14.52 -50.21 8.11
N GLY A 29 -15.43 -51.12 7.76
CA GLY A 29 -16.30 -51.00 6.57
C GLY A 29 -17.24 -49.80 6.55
N SER A 30 -17.48 -49.14 7.69
CA SER A 30 -18.25 -47.89 7.73
C SER A 30 -17.45 -46.71 7.14
N GLY A 31 -16.12 -46.71 7.29
CA GLY A 31 -15.22 -45.63 6.89
C GLY A 31 -14.31 -45.94 5.69
N PHE A 32 -14.12 -47.22 5.34
CA PHE A 32 -13.19 -47.68 4.31
C PHE A 32 -13.86 -48.64 3.34
N THR A 33 -13.36 -48.66 2.11
CA THR A 33 -13.67 -49.71 1.13
C THR A 33 -12.57 -50.75 1.21
N ILE A 34 -12.97 -52.06 1.36
CA ILE A 34 -12.02 -53.14 1.49
C ILE A 34 -12.06 -53.97 0.22
N GLU A 35 -10.92 -53.95 -0.50
CA GLU A 35 -10.72 -54.69 -1.74
C GLU A 35 -9.75 -55.84 -1.54
N THR A 36 -9.85 -56.83 -2.40
CA THR A 36 -9.04 -58.06 -2.33
C THR A 36 -8.47 -58.41 -3.70
N ALA A 37 -7.22 -58.82 -3.75
CA ALA A 37 -6.53 -59.27 -4.96
C ALA A 37 -5.87 -60.63 -4.72
N GLU A 38 -6.00 -61.53 -5.68
CA GLU A 38 -5.40 -62.90 -5.60
C GLU A 38 -4.00 -62.97 -6.14
N SER A 39 -3.45 -61.84 -6.66
CA SER A 39 -2.08 -61.74 -7.16
C SER A 39 -1.59 -60.30 -7.18
N ALA A 40 -0.28 -60.11 -7.34
CA ALA A 40 0.32 -58.79 -7.51
C ALA A 40 -0.19 -58.09 -8.79
N GLU A 41 -0.47 -58.80 -9.87
CA GLU A 41 -1.02 -58.27 -11.12
C GLU A 41 -2.42 -57.69 -10.89
N THR A 42 -3.33 -58.49 -10.29
CA THR A 42 -4.68 -58.01 -9.95
C THR A 42 -4.67 -56.81 -9.00
N ALA A 43 -3.71 -56.83 -8.03
CA ALA A 43 -3.53 -55.71 -7.13
C ALA A 43 -3.16 -54.40 -7.88
N LYS A 44 -2.26 -54.48 -8.89
CA LYS A 44 -1.89 -53.33 -9.74
C LYS A 44 -3.07 -52.79 -10.57
N GLU A 45 -3.97 -53.66 -11.02
CA GLU A 45 -5.19 -53.21 -11.75
C GLU A 45 -6.13 -52.45 -10.80
N ILE A 46 -6.41 -53.00 -9.61
CA ILE A 46 -7.22 -52.34 -8.59
C ILE A 46 -6.62 -51.00 -8.17
N MET A 47 -5.33 -50.93 -7.97
CA MET A 47 -4.63 -49.67 -7.64
C MET A 47 -4.83 -48.61 -8.72
N LYS A 48 -4.75 -48.98 -10.01
CA LYS A 48 -5.03 -48.04 -11.10
C LYS A 48 -6.47 -47.52 -11.10
N GLU A 49 -7.43 -48.36 -10.74
CA GLU A 49 -8.84 -47.95 -10.61
C GLU A 49 -9.01 -47.00 -9.43
N ILE A 50 -8.40 -47.26 -8.28
CA ILE A 50 -8.38 -46.37 -7.12
C ILE A 50 -7.76 -45.01 -7.48
N ASP A 51 -6.59 -44.99 -8.15
CA ASP A 51 -5.94 -43.76 -8.61
C ASP A 51 -6.83 -42.95 -9.57
N SER A 52 -7.52 -43.65 -10.48
CA SER A 52 -8.42 -43.02 -11.45
C SER A 52 -9.67 -42.42 -10.80
N SER A 53 -10.12 -42.97 -9.66
CA SER A 53 -11.23 -42.41 -8.88
C SER A 53 -10.84 -41.21 -8.04
N GLY A 54 -9.53 -41.00 -7.80
CA GLY A 54 -9.02 -39.97 -6.90
C GLY A 54 -9.16 -40.31 -5.42
N ALA A 55 -9.45 -41.58 -5.09
CA ALA A 55 -9.54 -42.04 -3.70
C ALA A 55 -8.16 -42.40 -3.13
N ASP A 56 -8.05 -42.33 -1.80
CA ASP A 56 -6.79 -42.68 -1.11
C ASP A 56 -6.68 -44.19 -0.88
N LEU A 57 -5.53 -44.79 -1.18
CA LEU A 57 -5.15 -46.14 -0.74
C LEU A 57 -4.37 -46.02 0.57
N ALA A 58 -5.07 -46.22 1.69
CA ALA A 58 -4.48 -45.97 3.02
C ALA A 58 -3.55 -47.11 3.48
N VAL A 59 -3.99 -48.37 3.32
CA VAL A 59 -3.29 -49.54 3.82
C VAL A 59 -3.30 -50.63 2.75
N VAL A 60 -2.15 -51.30 2.59
CA VAL A 60 -2.02 -52.55 1.83
C VAL A 60 -1.53 -53.65 2.77
N ILE A 61 -2.24 -54.79 2.76
CA ILE A 61 -1.88 -55.99 3.47
C ILE A 61 -1.53 -57.04 2.39
N CYS A 62 -0.29 -57.50 2.38
CA CYS A 62 0.21 -58.37 1.31
C CYS A 62 0.85 -59.64 1.89
N ASP A 63 0.47 -60.77 1.37
CA ASP A 63 1.22 -62.02 1.68
C ASP A 63 2.60 -61.96 1.11
N HIS A 64 3.55 -62.58 1.80
CA HIS A 64 4.95 -62.68 1.39
C HIS A 64 5.15 -63.65 0.22
N VAL A 65 4.46 -64.80 0.25
CA VAL A 65 4.68 -65.89 -0.71
C VAL A 65 3.50 -66.00 -1.65
N MET A 66 3.60 -65.41 -2.82
CA MET A 66 2.61 -65.47 -3.86
C MET A 66 3.15 -65.98 -5.18
N PRO A 67 2.36 -66.67 -6.02
CA PRO A 67 2.78 -67.04 -7.36
C PRO A 67 3.11 -65.82 -8.23
N GLY A 68 4.20 -65.91 -9.00
CA GLY A 68 4.64 -64.84 -9.90
C GLY A 68 5.57 -63.86 -9.20
N GLN A 69 5.04 -62.77 -8.64
CA GLN A 69 5.84 -61.77 -7.92
C GLN A 69 5.70 -61.96 -6.40
N LYS A 70 6.81 -61.98 -5.67
CA LYS A 70 6.81 -62.05 -4.20
C LYS A 70 6.28 -60.76 -3.58
N GLY A 71 5.67 -60.87 -2.39
CA GLY A 71 5.08 -59.72 -1.70
C GLY A 71 6.09 -58.64 -1.32
N ASP A 72 7.31 -58.98 -0.91
CA ASP A 72 8.37 -58.01 -0.62
C ASP A 72 8.80 -57.25 -1.88
N GLU A 73 8.95 -57.91 -3.03
CA GLU A 73 9.26 -57.26 -4.31
C GLU A 73 8.13 -56.30 -4.75
N PHE A 74 6.87 -56.75 -4.61
CA PHE A 74 5.70 -55.92 -4.92
C PHE A 74 5.61 -54.66 -4.04
N LEU A 75 5.81 -54.80 -2.72
CA LEU A 75 5.76 -53.67 -1.79
C LEU A 75 6.90 -52.67 -2.02
N ILE A 76 8.09 -53.14 -2.43
CA ILE A 76 9.21 -52.26 -2.82
C ILE A 76 8.88 -51.49 -4.11
N GLU A 77 8.29 -52.17 -5.11
CA GLU A 77 7.83 -51.50 -6.34
C GLU A 77 6.77 -50.44 -6.04
N MET A 78 5.78 -50.80 -5.22
CA MET A 78 4.69 -49.91 -4.79
C MET A 78 5.20 -48.70 -4.01
N GLN A 79 6.30 -48.77 -3.29
CA GLN A 79 6.87 -47.66 -2.55
C GLN A 79 7.19 -46.47 -3.44
N LYS A 80 7.52 -46.71 -4.70
CA LYS A 80 7.87 -45.66 -5.68
C LYS A 80 6.64 -44.88 -6.14
N THR A 81 5.48 -45.52 -6.26
CA THR A 81 4.25 -44.93 -6.75
C THR A 81 3.32 -44.49 -5.62
N HIS A 82 3.29 -45.22 -4.52
CA HIS A 82 2.42 -45.00 -3.36
C HIS A 82 3.25 -44.93 -2.07
N PRO A 83 4.11 -43.92 -1.90
CA PRO A 83 5.01 -43.84 -0.76
C PRO A 83 4.29 -43.71 0.58
N ARG A 84 3.14 -43.07 0.63
CA ARG A 84 2.36 -42.83 1.86
C ARG A 84 1.55 -44.02 2.34
N THR A 85 1.12 -44.90 1.42
CA THR A 85 0.34 -46.11 1.76
C THR A 85 1.10 -46.96 2.77
N LYS A 86 0.46 -47.31 3.86
CA LYS A 86 1.07 -48.14 4.89
C LYS A 86 1.02 -49.60 4.46
N LYS A 87 2.17 -50.23 4.39
CA LYS A 87 2.39 -51.57 3.83
C LYS A 87 2.62 -52.57 4.96
N ILE A 88 1.73 -53.52 5.05
CA ILE A 88 1.77 -54.59 6.06
C ILE A 88 2.00 -55.92 5.34
N MET A 89 2.98 -56.69 5.80
CA MET A 89 3.27 -58.01 5.25
C MET A 89 2.68 -59.11 6.13
N LEU A 90 1.97 -60.05 5.53
CA LEU A 90 1.57 -61.29 6.18
C LEU A 90 2.63 -62.37 5.88
N THR A 91 2.92 -63.22 6.86
CA THR A 91 3.94 -64.24 6.66
C THR A 91 3.72 -65.45 7.59
N GLY A 92 3.79 -66.69 7.04
CA GLY A 92 3.74 -67.93 7.81
C GLY A 92 5.12 -68.31 8.40
N GLN A 93 6.17 -68.10 7.67
CA GLN A 93 7.57 -68.29 8.08
C GLN A 93 8.47 -67.47 7.12
N ALA A 94 8.58 -66.16 7.35
CA ALA A 94 9.45 -65.35 6.52
C ALA A 94 10.92 -65.57 6.92
N PRO A 95 11.81 -65.80 5.98
CA PRO A 95 13.24 -65.75 6.24
C PRO A 95 13.59 -64.35 6.76
N ALA A 96 14.41 -64.25 7.79
CA ALA A 96 14.86 -62.96 8.35
C ALA A 96 15.42 -62.00 7.28
N GLN A 97 15.84 -62.54 6.17
CA GLN A 97 16.41 -61.84 5.01
C GLN A 97 15.34 -61.08 4.20
N ALA A 98 14.10 -61.60 4.05
CA ALA A 98 13.02 -60.96 3.32
C ALA A 98 12.43 -59.78 4.12
N ILE A 99 12.25 -59.96 5.44
CA ILE A 99 11.85 -58.88 6.37
C ILE A 99 12.96 -57.81 6.40
N GLY A 100 14.23 -58.21 6.43
CA GLY A 100 15.38 -57.31 6.39
C GLY A 100 15.44 -56.45 5.10
N ASN A 101 15.15 -57.05 3.95
CA ASN A 101 15.13 -56.34 2.67
C ASN A 101 14.03 -55.27 2.62
N ALA A 102 12.81 -55.60 3.01
CA ALA A 102 11.68 -54.67 3.03
C ALA A 102 11.88 -53.56 4.09
N LEU A 103 12.48 -53.87 5.24
CA LEU A 103 12.84 -52.89 6.26
C LEU A 103 13.98 -51.97 5.79
N ASN A 104 15.02 -52.50 5.15
CA ASN A 104 16.15 -51.71 4.65
C ASN A 104 15.77 -50.72 3.54
N HIS A 105 14.71 -51.00 2.77
CA HIS A 105 14.17 -50.08 1.77
C HIS A 105 13.11 -49.11 2.34
N GLY A 106 12.82 -49.17 3.66
CA GLY A 106 11.88 -48.27 4.34
C GLY A 106 10.43 -48.39 3.85
N CYS A 107 10.07 -49.50 3.18
CA CYS A 107 8.76 -49.68 2.58
C CYS A 107 7.76 -50.41 3.48
N LEU A 108 8.20 -51.09 4.52
CA LEU A 108 7.34 -51.89 5.38
C LEU A 108 6.94 -51.13 6.65
N TYR A 109 5.65 -51.00 6.89
CA TYR A 109 5.12 -50.41 8.12
C TYR A 109 5.16 -51.42 9.26
N ARG A 110 4.66 -52.66 9.01
CA ARG A 110 4.65 -53.75 9.98
C ARG A 110 4.54 -55.12 9.28
N TYR A 111 4.87 -56.19 10.00
CA TYR A 111 4.55 -57.53 9.57
C TYR A 111 3.66 -58.23 10.61
N LEU A 112 2.82 -59.17 10.16
CA LEU A 112 1.95 -60.01 10.98
C LEU A 112 2.19 -61.48 10.61
N SER A 113 2.22 -62.36 11.62
CA SER A 113 2.37 -63.80 11.40
C SER A 113 1.04 -64.46 11.07
N LYS A 114 1.07 -65.44 10.15
CA LYS A 114 -0.06 -66.35 9.91
C LYS A 114 0.09 -67.59 10.83
N PRO A 115 -0.95 -68.04 11.56
CA PRO A 115 -2.20 -67.36 11.74
C PRO A 115 -2.07 -66.11 12.66
N TRP A 116 -2.81 -65.04 12.35
CA TRP A 116 -2.80 -63.81 13.14
C TRP A 116 -3.86 -63.86 14.26
N ASP A 117 -3.60 -63.09 15.30
CA ASP A 117 -4.62 -62.76 16.29
C ASP A 117 -5.50 -61.63 15.77
N ALA A 118 -6.85 -61.76 15.94
CA ALA A 118 -7.81 -60.80 15.42
C ALA A 118 -7.63 -59.39 16.03
N HIS A 119 -7.29 -59.34 17.31
CA HIS A 119 -7.05 -58.05 18.00
C HIS A 119 -5.74 -57.38 17.57
N ASP A 120 -4.67 -58.15 17.34
CA ASP A 120 -3.40 -57.63 16.85
C ASP A 120 -3.55 -57.11 15.40
N LEU A 121 -4.32 -57.79 14.54
CA LEU A 121 -4.66 -57.32 13.21
C LEU A 121 -5.41 -55.98 13.28
N GLU A 122 -6.48 -55.90 14.08
CA GLU A 122 -7.28 -54.70 14.25
C GLU A 122 -6.44 -53.53 14.73
N LEU A 123 -5.63 -53.71 15.77
CA LEU A 123 -4.75 -52.70 16.34
C LEU A 123 -3.71 -52.20 15.33
N THR A 124 -3.11 -53.14 14.59
CA THR A 124 -2.09 -52.85 13.57
C THR A 124 -2.67 -52.00 12.43
N ILE A 125 -3.87 -52.39 11.92
CA ILE A 125 -4.53 -51.64 10.85
C ILE A 125 -4.95 -50.28 11.33
N LYS A 126 -5.51 -50.16 12.54
CA LYS A 126 -5.86 -48.87 13.12
C LYS A 126 -4.65 -47.93 13.24
N GLN A 127 -3.54 -48.41 13.76
CA GLN A 127 -2.30 -47.63 13.84
C GLN A 127 -1.78 -47.22 12.46
N ALA A 128 -1.88 -48.11 11.45
CA ALA A 128 -1.48 -47.83 10.08
C ALA A 128 -2.37 -46.75 9.45
N ILE A 129 -3.67 -46.81 9.66
CA ILE A 129 -4.62 -45.80 9.21
C ILE A 129 -4.33 -44.43 9.86
N ASP A 130 -4.16 -44.43 11.18
CA ASP A 130 -3.87 -43.19 11.92
C ASP A 130 -2.55 -42.57 11.42
N ALA A 131 -1.52 -43.36 11.20
CA ALA A 131 -0.24 -42.91 10.65
C ALA A 131 -0.35 -42.37 9.22
N PHE A 132 -1.21 -42.99 8.37
CA PHE A 132 -1.47 -42.47 7.01
C PHE A 132 -2.10 -41.09 7.04
N PHE A 133 -3.16 -40.90 7.82
CA PHE A 133 -3.86 -39.61 7.89
C PHE A 133 -3.05 -38.54 8.60
N GLN A 134 -2.24 -38.88 9.60
CA GLN A 134 -1.31 -37.93 10.22
C GLN A 134 -0.28 -37.40 9.22
N GLU A 135 0.33 -38.29 8.42
CA GLU A 135 1.30 -37.90 7.40
C GLU A 135 0.65 -37.04 6.31
N LYS A 136 -0.53 -37.42 5.82
CA LYS A 136 -1.30 -36.63 4.85
C LYS A 136 -1.63 -35.23 5.39
N SER A 137 -2.15 -35.15 6.62
CA SER A 137 -2.49 -33.87 7.26
C SER A 137 -1.26 -32.98 7.47
N LEU A 138 -0.11 -33.58 7.80
CA LEU A 138 1.14 -32.85 7.97
C LEU A 138 1.64 -32.27 6.63
N GLU A 139 1.57 -33.04 5.55
CA GLU A 139 1.93 -32.58 4.21
C GLU A 139 1.01 -31.44 3.74
N GLU A 140 -0.30 -31.56 3.94
CA GLU A 140 -1.29 -30.52 3.62
C GLU A 140 -0.99 -29.24 4.39
N LYS A 141 -0.76 -29.34 5.70
CA LYS A 141 -0.39 -28.19 6.54
C LYS A 141 0.93 -27.55 6.13
N ASN A 142 1.93 -28.37 5.80
CA ASN A 142 3.21 -27.84 5.33
C ASN A 142 3.07 -27.11 4.00
N LYS A 143 2.20 -27.59 3.09
CA LYS A 143 1.88 -26.91 1.83
C LYS A 143 1.14 -25.60 2.08
N GLU A 144 0.12 -25.60 2.94
CA GLU A 144 -0.59 -24.39 3.33
C GLU A 144 0.34 -23.36 3.99
N LEU A 145 1.26 -23.82 4.84
CA LEU A 145 2.26 -22.97 5.48
C LEU A 145 3.22 -22.35 4.45
N ALA A 146 3.71 -23.15 3.51
CA ALA A 146 4.56 -22.67 2.41
C ALA A 146 3.81 -21.66 1.53
N ASP A 147 2.55 -21.93 1.19
CA ASP A 147 1.72 -21.01 0.42
C ASP A 147 1.51 -19.69 1.19
N SER A 148 1.27 -19.75 2.50
CA SER A 148 1.10 -18.53 3.30
C SER A 148 2.40 -17.74 3.49
N LEU A 149 3.56 -18.42 3.45
CA LEU A 149 4.87 -17.77 3.55
C LEU A 149 5.24 -16.99 2.28
N TYR A 150 4.94 -17.55 1.10
CA TYR A 150 5.42 -17.01 -0.18
C TYR A 150 4.36 -16.28 -1.00
N PHE A 151 3.09 -16.39 -0.64
CA PHE A 151 1.99 -15.77 -1.38
C PHE A 151 1.15 -14.86 -0.48
N HIS A 152 0.69 -13.76 -1.05
CA HIS A 152 -0.21 -12.84 -0.35
C HIS A 152 -1.58 -13.50 -0.14
N ARG A 153 -2.08 -13.44 1.09
CA ARG A 153 -3.30 -14.14 1.51
C ARG A 153 -4.51 -13.84 0.63
N ASP A 154 -4.74 -12.57 0.31
CA ASP A 154 -5.96 -12.11 -0.36
C ASP A 154 -5.89 -12.24 -1.89
N THR A 155 -4.74 -11.98 -2.49
CA THR A 155 -4.58 -11.94 -3.95
C THR A 155 -3.99 -13.21 -4.53
N LYS A 156 -3.33 -14.04 -3.70
CA LYS A 156 -2.58 -15.24 -4.13
C LYS A 156 -1.41 -14.93 -5.08
N PHE A 157 -1.01 -13.66 -5.20
CA PHE A 157 0.22 -13.27 -5.88
C PHE A 157 1.42 -13.49 -4.97
N PRO A 158 2.63 -13.75 -5.55
CA PRO A 158 3.88 -13.83 -4.79
C PRO A 158 4.07 -12.56 -3.95
N ASN A 159 4.50 -12.73 -2.70
CA ASN A 159 4.69 -11.64 -1.74
C ASN A 159 6.16 -11.18 -1.67
N PHE A 160 6.49 -10.38 -0.66
CA PHE A 160 7.85 -9.88 -0.43
C PHE A 160 8.88 -11.00 -0.22
N GLU A 161 8.52 -12.07 0.50
CA GLU A 161 9.43 -13.20 0.74
C GLU A 161 9.77 -13.94 -0.57
N SER A 162 8.78 -14.04 -1.47
CA SER A 162 9.01 -14.56 -2.83
C SER A 162 9.97 -13.66 -3.62
N LEU A 163 9.78 -12.33 -3.56
CA LEU A 163 10.68 -11.39 -4.23
C LEU A 163 12.10 -11.49 -3.67
N ALA A 164 12.25 -11.52 -2.34
CA ALA A 164 13.55 -11.62 -1.68
C ALA A 164 14.28 -12.92 -2.08
N LYS A 165 13.55 -14.03 -2.18
CA LYS A 165 14.09 -15.32 -2.65
C LYS A 165 14.56 -15.24 -4.10
N GLU A 166 13.78 -14.62 -4.99
CA GLU A 166 14.15 -14.44 -6.40
C GLU A 166 15.41 -13.57 -6.55
N LEU A 167 15.45 -12.43 -5.86
CA LEU A 167 16.61 -11.52 -5.87
C LEU A 167 17.87 -12.22 -5.36
N LYS A 168 17.74 -13.06 -4.31
CA LYS A 168 18.85 -13.84 -3.80
C LYS A 168 19.34 -14.88 -4.79
N ASN A 169 18.44 -15.61 -5.45
CA ASN A 169 18.79 -16.61 -6.45
C ASN A 169 19.50 -15.97 -7.65
N ASN A 170 19.03 -14.81 -8.09
CA ASN A 170 19.56 -14.10 -9.25
C ASN A 170 20.93 -13.45 -8.97
N LYS A 171 21.21 -13.06 -7.73
CA LYS A 171 22.56 -12.64 -7.29
C LYS A 171 23.60 -13.75 -7.53
N PHE A 172 23.24 -15.00 -7.27
CA PHE A 172 24.11 -16.15 -7.55
C PHE A 172 24.28 -16.42 -9.05
N ALA A 173 23.28 -16.07 -9.87
CA ALA A 173 23.34 -16.24 -11.33
C ALA A 173 24.12 -15.11 -12.04
N ASN A 174 24.55 -14.08 -11.32
CA ASN A 174 25.30 -12.91 -11.85
C ASN A 174 24.59 -12.19 -13.00
N THR A 175 23.24 -12.09 -12.94
CA THR A 175 22.41 -11.44 -13.96
C THR A 175 21.96 -10.06 -13.49
N ASN A 176 22.08 -9.05 -14.37
CA ASN A 176 21.48 -7.75 -14.14
C ASN A 176 19.97 -7.87 -14.27
N GLN A 177 19.25 -7.35 -13.28
CA GLN A 177 17.79 -7.31 -13.29
C GLN A 177 17.29 -5.90 -13.07
N THR A 178 16.15 -5.61 -13.66
CA THR A 178 15.41 -4.38 -13.39
C THR A 178 14.24 -4.69 -12.47
N ILE A 179 14.15 -3.98 -11.36
CA ILE A 179 12.97 -3.96 -10.51
C ILE A 179 12.24 -2.64 -10.70
N LEU A 180 10.92 -2.70 -10.84
CA LEU A 180 10.04 -1.55 -10.87
C LEU A 180 9.03 -1.68 -9.73
N LEU A 181 8.90 -0.61 -8.96
CA LEU A 181 7.92 -0.49 -7.88
C LEU A 181 6.79 0.43 -8.32
N ILE A 182 5.57 0.04 -8.00
CA ILE A 182 4.34 0.83 -8.19
C ILE A 182 3.68 0.98 -6.83
N LYS A 183 3.52 2.22 -6.37
CA LYS A 183 2.76 2.54 -5.17
C LYS A 183 1.46 3.23 -5.55
N ILE A 184 0.34 2.75 -5.02
CA ILE A 184 -0.99 3.26 -5.31
C ILE A 184 -1.44 4.15 -4.16
N VAL A 185 -1.31 5.46 -4.37
CA VAL A 185 -1.51 6.50 -3.33
C VAL A 185 -2.97 6.58 -2.88
N THR A 186 -3.91 6.28 -3.75
CA THR A 186 -5.36 6.36 -3.46
C THR A 186 -5.90 5.21 -2.61
N PHE A 187 -5.17 4.10 -2.43
CA PHE A 187 -5.68 2.93 -1.69
C PHE A 187 -6.05 3.19 -0.23
N PRO A 188 -5.29 3.94 0.57
CA PRO A 188 -5.71 4.27 1.93
C PRO A 188 -7.06 4.99 1.98
N THR A 189 -7.32 5.89 1.02
CA THR A 189 -8.61 6.59 0.88
C THR A 189 -9.72 5.64 0.45
N ILE A 190 -9.47 4.74 -0.49
CA ILE A 190 -10.45 3.72 -0.92
C ILE A 190 -10.83 2.81 0.25
N ILE A 191 -9.85 2.34 1.02
CA ILE A 191 -10.11 1.50 2.21
C ILE A 191 -10.97 2.24 3.23
N LYS A 192 -10.66 3.52 3.49
CA LYS A 192 -11.38 4.36 4.46
C LYS A 192 -12.82 4.63 4.01
N THR A 193 -13.05 4.83 2.72
CA THR A 193 -14.34 5.26 2.16
C THR A 193 -15.25 4.08 1.83
N PHE A 194 -14.72 3.03 1.21
CA PHE A 194 -15.47 1.90 0.64
C PHE A 194 -15.23 0.58 1.38
N GLY A 195 -14.29 0.56 2.31
CA GLY A 195 -13.95 -0.62 3.09
C GLY A 195 -12.96 -1.57 2.40
N ILE A 196 -12.47 -2.54 3.18
CA ILE A 196 -11.38 -3.43 2.77
C ILE A 196 -11.77 -4.42 1.67
N GLU A 197 -13.05 -4.78 1.57
CA GLU A 197 -13.52 -5.74 0.55
C GLU A 197 -13.50 -5.12 -0.86
N VAL A 198 -13.86 -3.83 -0.99
CA VAL A 198 -13.78 -3.10 -2.26
C VAL A 198 -12.33 -2.97 -2.70
N TYR A 199 -11.45 -2.57 -1.77
CA TYR A 199 -10.00 -2.53 -1.99
C TYR A 199 -9.45 -3.87 -2.51
N ARG A 200 -9.80 -5.01 -1.86
CA ARG A 200 -9.35 -6.34 -2.27
C ARG A 200 -9.77 -6.70 -3.70
N LYS A 201 -10.99 -6.35 -4.08
CA LYS A 201 -11.51 -6.58 -5.44
C LYS A 201 -10.75 -5.73 -6.47
N ILE A 202 -10.57 -4.43 -6.19
CA ILE A 202 -9.83 -3.51 -7.06
C ILE A 202 -8.39 -4.00 -7.24
N PHE A 203 -7.70 -4.30 -6.14
CA PHE A 203 -6.30 -4.69 -6.17
C PHE A 203 -6.08 -6.01 -6.92
N ARG A 204 -6.94 -7.00 -6.70
CA ARG A 204 -6.90 -8.27 -7.43
C ARG A 204 -7.08 -8.07 -8.93
N LYS A 205 -8.06 -7.26 -9.33
CA LYS A 205 -8.32 -6.96 -10.75
C LYS A 205 -7.17 -6.18 -11.37
N LEU A 206 -6.56 -5.24 -10.64
CA LEU A 206 -5.39 -4.49 -11.09
C LEU A 206 -4.20 -5.42 -11.36
N LEU A 207 -3.89 -6.33 -10.43
CA LEU A 207 -2.81 -7.32 -10.60
C LEU A 207 -3.07 -8.25 -11.79
N GLN A 208 -4.31 -8.69 -12.00
CA GLN A 208 -4.69 -9.51 -13.16
C GLN A 208 -4.46 -8.75 -14.49
N LEU A 209 -4.93 -7.50 -14.57
CA LEU A 209 -4.74 -6.66 -15.76
C LEU A 209 -3.25 -6.42 -16.03
N LEU A 210 -2.48 -6.13 -14.99
CA LEU A 210 -1.03 -5.93 -15.08
C LEU A 210 -0.33 -7.20 -15.60
N THR A 211 -0.68 -8.38 -15.08
CA THR A 211 -0.09 -9.66 -15.50
C THR A 211 -0.41 -9.97 -16.96
N VAL A 212 -1.64 -9.72 -17.39
CA VAL A 212 -2.04 -9.90 -18.80
C VAL A 212 -1.27 -8.94 -19.72
N HIS A 213 -1.12 -7.68 -19.31
CA HIS A 213 -0.40 -6.66 -20.08
C HIS A 213 1.10 -6.99 -20.21
N LEU A 214 1.70 -7.57 -19.18
CA LEU A 214 3.12 -7.93 -19.13
C LEU A 214 3.49 -9.26 -19.83
N GLN A 215 2.54 -10.02 -20.35
CA GLN A 215 2.72 -11.20 -21.24
C GLN A 215 3.66 -12.30 -20.69
N ASN A 216 3.63 -12.61 -19.39
CA ASN A 216 4.44 -13.66 -18.73
C ASN A 216 5.99 -13.51 -18.80
N GLU A 217 6.51 -12.44 -19.39
CA GLU A 217 7.96 -12.19 -19.42
C GLU A 217 8.48 -11.58 -18.11
N HIS A 218 7.57 -11.20 -17.21
CA HIS A 218 7.86 -10.49 -15.99
C HIS A 218 7.22 -11.16 -14.78
N LYS A 219 7.89 -11.11 -13.64
CA LYS A 219 7.34 -11.60 -12.37
C LYS A 219 6.72 -10.43 -11.60
N VAL A 220 5.43 -10.56 -11.27
CA VAL A 220 4.67 -9.57 -10.52
C VAL A 220 4.52 -10.03 -9.07
N PHE A 221 4.77 -9.13 -8.12
CA PHE A 221 4.71 -9.38 -6.69
C PHE A 221 3.79 -8.39 -6.00
N HIS A 222 2.96 -8.86 -5.09
CA HIS A 222 2.17 -8.05 -4.18
C HIS A 222 2.95 -7.87 -2.88
N LEU A 223 3.56 -6.69 -2.65
CA LEU A 223 4.44 -6.49 -1.50
C LEU A 223 3.66 -6.09 -0.24
N TYR A 224 2.96 -4.98 -0.32
CA TYR A 224 2.21 -4.38 0.78
C TYR A 224 0.80 -3.98 0.29
N SER A 225 -0.02 -3.44 1.18
CA SER A 225 -1.41 -3.05 0.87
C SER A 225 -1.55 -2.06 -0.31
N ASP A 226 -0.52 -1.35 -0.66
CA ASP A 226 -0.52 -0.30 -1.68
C ASP A 226 0.66 -0.41 -2.67
N GLU A 227 1.43 -1.51 -2.62
CA GLU A 227 2.69 -1.61 -3.34
C GLU A 227 2.82 -2.91 -4.15
N ILE A 228 3.19 -2.76 -5.41
CA ILE A 228 3.46 -3.84 -6.37
C ILE A 228 4.91 -3.75 -6.81
N ALA A 229 5.58 -4.89 -6.93
CA ALA A 229 6.87 -4.98 -7.60
C ALA A 229 6.78 -5.80 -8.88
N ILE A 230 7.55 -5.39 -9.89
CA ILE A 230 7.74 -6.10 -11.14
C ILE A 230 9.23 -6.38 -11.29
N LEU A 231 9.59 -7.64 -11.40
CA LEU A 231 10.96 -8.08 -11.64
C LEU A 231 11.10 -8.52 -13.08
N SER A 232 12.08 -7.96 -13.79
CA SER A 232 12.28 -8.16 -15.21
C SER A 232 13.75 -8.30 -15.58
N ASN A 233 14.03 -9.05 -16.63
CA ASN A 233 15.35 -9.12 -17.26
C ASN A 233 15.50 -8.11 -18.43
N LEU A 234 14.46 -7.33 -18.75
CA LEU A 234 14.52 -6.27 -19.74
C LEU A 234 15.34 -5.08 -19.23
N SER A 235 15.80 -4.25 -20.18
CA SER A 235 16.37 -2.96 -19.85
C SER A 235 15.35 -2.07 -19.15
N GLU A 236 15.81 -1.17 -18.32
CA GLU A 236 14.98 -0.22 -17.58
C GLU A 236 14.05 0.56 -18.53
N GLN A 237 14.58 1.05 -19.64
CA GLN A 237 13.81 1.81 -20.63
C GLN A 237 12.65 0.99 -21.22
N ALA A 238 12.91 -0.27 -21.60
CA ALA A 238 11.87 -1.14 -22.14
C ALA A 238 10.76 -1.42 -21.11
N LEU A 239 11.12 -1.64 -19.85
CA LEU A 239 10.16 -1.85 -18.77
C LEU A 239 9.34 -0.57 -18.50
N VAL A 240 9.98 0.59 -18.48
CA VAL A 240 9.31 1.90 -18.31
C VAL A 240 8.31 2.14 -19.44
N ASP A 241 8.66 1.86 -20.68
CA ASP A 241 7.77 2.05 -21.85
C ASP A 241 6.56 1.09 -21.79
N THR A 242 6.78 -0.15 -21.35
CA THR A 242 5.69 -1.12 -21.13
C THR A 242 4.72 -0.62 -20.06
N ILE A 243 5.23 -0.10 -18.95
CA ILE A 243 4.38 0.42 -17.87
C ILE A 243 3.74 1.76 -18.23
N ARG A 244 4.35 2.58 -19.06
CA ARG A 244 3.69 3.77 -19.61
C ARG A 244 2.44 3.42 -20.41
N SER A 245 2.49 2.38 -21.24
CA SER A 245 1.30 1.92 -21.96
C SER A 245 0.22 1.38 -21.02
N PHE A 246 0.60 0.66 -19.96
CA PHE A 246 -0.32 0.23 -18.91
C PHE A 246 -0.94 1.43 -18.17
N ARG A 247 -0.15 2.44 -17.84
CA ARG A 247 -0.64 3.69 -17.22
C ARG A 247 -1.64 4.42 -18.10
N MET A 248 -1.39 4.48 -19.43
CA MET A 248 -2.35 5.08 -20.37
C MET A 248 -3.66 4.30 -20.38
N MET A 249 -3.61 2.98 -20.34
CA MET A 249 -4.80 2.13 -20.25
C MET A 249 -5.60 2.41 -18.95
N LEU A 250 -4.92 2.57 -17.81
CA LEU A 250 -5.59 2.91 -16.53
C LEU A 250 -6.20 4.32 -16.52
N LYS A 251 -5.64 5.27 -17.27
CA LYS A 251 -6.19 6.64 -17.37
C LYS A 251 -7.34 6.75 -18.37
N SER A 252 -7.39 5.87 -19.39
CA SER A 252 -8.44 5.87 -20.43
C SER A 252 -9.70 5.14 -20.00
N ASP A 253 -9.55 4.15 -19.12
CA ASP A 253 -10.68 3.41 -18.56
C ASP A 253 -10.80 3.76 -17.07
N GLU A 254 -11.83 4.51 -16.71
CA GLU A 254 -12.26 4.57 -15.33
C GLU A 254 -12.41 3.14 -14.83
N PHE A 255 -11.69 2.79 -13.77
CA PHE A 255 -11.69 1.44 -13.21
C PHE A 255 -13.04 1.18 -12.53
N TYR A 256 -14.00 0.63 -13.30
CA TYR A 256 -15.32 0.38 -12.80
C TYR A 256 -15.40 -0.92 -12.00
N LEU A 257 -15.91 -0.82 -10.80
CA LEU A 257 -16.29 -1.94 -9.96
C LEU A 257 -17.70 -1.69 -9.41
N ASP A 258 -18.61 -2.61 -9.69
CA ASP A 258 -19.99 -2.55 -9.20
C ASP A 258 -20.71 -1.20 -9.52
N GLY A 259 -20.39 -0.60 -10.67
CA GLY A 259 -20.98 0.67 -11.15
C GLY A 259 -20.32 1.94 -10.60
N VAL A 260 -19.25 1.81 -9.80
CA VAL A 260 -18.47 2.94 -9.27
C VAL A 260 -17.15 3.04 -10.03
N GLY A 261 -16.83 4.23 -10.56
CA GLY A 261 -15.55 4.54 -11.18
C GLY A 261 -14.50 4.89 -10.13
N PHE A 262 -13.31 4.32 -10.25
CA PHE A 262 -12.17 4.58 -9.38
C PHE A 262 -11.01 5.15 -10.20
N HIS A 263 -10.47 6.26 -9.77
CA HIS A 263 -9.22 6.79 -10.29
C HIS A 263 -8.06 6.34 -9.41
N LEU A 264 -7.05 5.67 -10.00
CA LEU A 264 -5.89 5.18 -9.27
C LEU A 264 -4.69 6.11 -9.50
N ASP A 265 -4.32 6.85 -8.47
CA ASP A 265 -3.09 7.64 -8.48
C ASP A 265 -1.91 6.80 -8.05
N CYS A 266 -0.89 6.69 -8.91
CA CYS A 266 0.25 5.81 -8.72
C CYS A 266 1.58 6.58 -8.76
N ARG A 267 2.57 6.09 -8.00
CA ARG A 267 3.98 6.49 -8.09
C ARG A 267 4.79 5.32 -8.60
N TYR A 268 5.77 5.63 -9.45
CA TYR A 268 6.57 4.64 -10.14
C TYR A 268 8.05 4.87 -9.89
N ALA A 269 8.77 3.82 -9.56
CA ALA A 269 10.21 3.90 -9.39
C ALA A 269 10.90 2.63 -9.86
N SER A 270 12.12 2.77 -10.37
CA SER A 270 12.90 1.66 -10.90
C SER A 270 14.35 1.71 -10.45
N ALA A 271 14.96 0.52 -10.42
CA ALA A 271 16.40 0.36 -10.29
C ALA A 271 16.87 -0.88 -11.05
N THR A 272 18.06 -0.81 -11.60
CA THR A 272 18.73 -1.90 -12.29
C THR A 272 20.03 -2.25 -11.57
N GLY A 273 20.33 -3.52 -11.41
CA GLY A 273 21.57 -3.98 -10.81
C GLY A 273 21.54 -5.43 -10.35
N GLN A 274 22.68 -5.88 -9.83
CA GLN A 274 22.84 -7.23 -9.26
C GLN A 274 22.65 -7.23 -7.73
N GLU A 275 23.00 -6.14 -7.08
CA GLU A 275 22.95 -6.00 -5.63
C GLU A 275 22.04 -4.83 -5.22
N ASP A 276 21.32 -5.04 -4.13
CA ASP A 276 20.47 -4.03 -3.48
C ASP A 276 19.43 -3.36 -4.39
N CYS A 277 19.08 -4.03 -5.51
CA CYS A 277 18.18 -3.50 -6.52
C CYS A 277 16.83 -3.07 -5.93
N TYR A 278 16.26 -3.87 -5.02
CA TYR A 278 15.02 -3.52 -4.31
C TYR A 278 15.20 -2.28 -3.43
N TYR A 279 16.28 -2.23 -2.65
CA TYR A 279 16.55 -1.07 -1.80
C TYR A 279 16.72 0.20 -2.63
N LYS A 280 17.49 0.16 -3.71
CA LYS A 280 17.67 1.27 -4.66
C LYS A 280 16.33 1.72 -5.27
N ALA A 281 15.47 0.79 -5.67
CA ALA A 281 14.14 1.13 -6.18
C ALA A 281 13.24 1.77 -5.10
N LYS A 282 13.35 1.32 -3.83
CA LYS A 282 12.64 1.95 -2.69
C LYS A 282 13.11 3.39 -2.45
N LEU A 283 14.40 3.66 -2.59
CA LEU A 283 14.95 5.02 -2.51
C LEU A 283 14.36 5.92 -3.59
N ALA A 284 14.33 5.44 -4.83
CA ALA A 284 13.72 6.17 -5.94
C ALA A 284 12.20 6.36 -5.75
N LEU A 285 11.49 5.37 -5.20
CA LEU A 285 10.06 5.47 -4.90
C LEU A 285 9.77 6.54 -3.85
N PHE A 286 10.56 6.58 -2.78
CA PHE A 286 10.46 7.62 -1.76
C PHE A 286 10.70 9.02 -2.34
N GLN A 287 11.64 9.16 -3.27
CA GLN A 287 11.88 10.43 -3.97
C GLN A 287 10.68 10.83 -4.84
N ALA A 288 10.06 9.86 -5.55
CA ALA A 288 8.84 10.10 -6.32
C ALA A 288 7.69 10.60 -5.44
N GLU A 289 7.57 10.08 -4.22
CA GLU A 289 6.58 10.53 -3.24
C GLU A 289 6.83 11.96 -2.76
N ILE A 290 8.09 12.28 -2.39
CA ILE A 290 8.46 13.65 -1.95
C ILE A 290 8.22 14.68 -3.05
N GLN A 291 8.55 14.35 -4.29
CA GLN A 291 8.36 15.24 -5.43
C GLN A 291 6.90 15.31 -5.88
N ASN A 292 6.04 14.47 -5.36
CA ASN A 292 4.68 14.24 -5.85
C ASN A 292 4.66 13.96 -7.36
N SER A 293 5.68 13.25 -7.84
CA SER A 293 5.88 12.99 -9.27
C SER A 293 5.00 11.86 -9.75
N MET A 294 4.25 12.09 -10.80
CA MET A 294 3.55 11.04 -11.55
C MET A 294 4.45 10.39 -12.61
N ASP A 295 5.63 10.91 -12.84
CA ASP A 295 6.60 10.35 -13.76
C ASP A 295 7.44 9.26 -13.11
N PHE A 296 8.10 8.46 -13.96
CA PHE A 296 9.01 7.44 -13.49
C PHE A 296 10.26 8.07 -12.89
N VAL A 297 10.62 7.61 -11.70
CA VAL A 297 11.86 7.98 -11.04
C VAL A 297 12.79 6.78 -11.05
N SER A 298 13.87 6.87 -11.81
CA SER A 298 14.92 5.86 -11.84
C SER A 298 15.96 6.15 -10.75
N TYR A 299 16.46 5.10 -10.13
CA TYR A 299 17.55 5.25 -9.17
C TYR A 299 18.81 5.74 -9.90
N THR A 300 19.41 6.80 -9.39
CA THR A 300 20.73 7.32 -9.80
C THR A 300 21.66 7.36 -8.58
N GLU A 301 22.95 7.38 -8.80
CA GLU A 301 23.93 7.47 -7.69
C GLU A 301 23.79 8.76 -6.89
N ASP A 302 23.26 9.83 -7.50
CA ASP A 302 22.93 11.08 -6.80
C ASP A 302 21.78 10.92 -5.79
N LEU A 303 20.93 9.90 -5.94
CA LEU A 303 19.94 9.48 -4.93
C LEU A 303 20.57 8.61 -3.83
N SER A 304 21.87 8.65 -3.69
CA SER A 304 22.68 7.82 -2.78
C SER A 304 22.26 7.95 -1.31
N THR A 305 22.82 7.06 -0.50
CA THR A 305 22.61 6.93 0.94
C THR A 305 22.68 8.27 1.70
N ASP A 306 23.46 9.26 1.22
CA ASP A 306 23.60 10.57 1.85
C ASP A 306 22.32 11.40 1.78
N HIS A 307 21.63 11.41 0.65
CA HIS A 307 20.36 12.15 0.52
C HIS A 307 19.24 11.53 1.39
N HIS A 308 19.22 10.20 1.53
CA HIS A 308 18.28 9.52 2.41
C HIS A 308 18.61 9.71 3.88
N LEU A 309 19.88 9.72 4.23
CA LEU A 309 20.32 10.06 5.58
C LEU A 309 19.91 11.50 5.93
N GLN A 310 20.06 12.45 4.99
CA GLN A 310 19.59 13.82 5.16
C GLN A 310 18.07 13.90 5.36
N ASN A 311 17.28 13.19 4.54
CA ASN A 311 15.82 13.13 4.70
C ASN A 311 15.42 12.48 6.02
N PHE A 312 16.10 11.40 6.43
CA PHE A 312 15.87 10.78 7.73
C PHE A 312 16.21 11.75 8.88
N GLN A 313 17.35 12.41 8.82
CA GLN A 313 17.74 13.42 9.82
C GLN A 313 16.75 14.59 9.84
N LEU A 314 16.30 15.05 8.68
CA LEU A 314 15.28 16.10 8.59
C LEU A 314 13.93 15.64 9.19
N SER A 315 13.51 14.39 8.93
CA SER A 315 12.32 13.81 9.57
C SER A 315 12.43 13.78 11.09
N GLN A 316 13.59 13.38 11.62
CA GLN A 316 13.86 13.42 13.07
C GLN A 316 13.83 14.85 13.61
N LYS A 317 14.36 15.82 12.88
CA LYS A 317 14.28 17.25 13.23
C LYS A 317 12.83 17.74 13.26
N ILE A 318 12.02 17.40 12.28
CA ILE A 318 10.59 17.74 12.24
C ILE A 318 9.87 17.18 13.48
N HIS A 319 10.05 15.90 13.79
CA HIS A 319 9.45 15.28 14.97
C HIS A 319 9.91 15.95 16.28
N SER A 320 11.20 16.21 16.40
CA SER A 320 11.75 16.93 17.56
C SER A 320 11.18 18.35 17.67
N ALA A 321 11.07 19.08 16.55
CA ALA A 321 10.53 20.42 16.52
C ALA A 321 9.05 20.47 16.95
N ILE A 322 8.24 19.51 16.51
CA ILE A 322 6.84 19.39 16.93
C ILE A 322 6.78 19.14 18.46
N SER A 323 7.56 18.18 18.96
CA SER A 323 7.56 17.79 20.38
C SER A 323 8.05 18.92 21.31
N ASN A 324 9.02 19.71 20.84
CA ASN A 324 9.64 20.79 21.61
C ASN A 324 9.03 22.18 21.34
N LYS A 325 7.91 22.28 20.61
CA LYS A 325 7.26 23.54 20.23
C LYS A 325 8.21 24.52 19.52
N GLN A 326 9.01 23.98 18.58
CA GLN A 326 9.96 24.76 17.78
C GLN A 326 9.42 25.14 16.41
N ILE A 327 8.14 24.82 16.14
CA ILE A 327 7.41 25.33 14.99
C ILE A 327 6.91 26.72 15.36
N VAL A 328 7.41 27.75 14.67
CA VAL A 328 7.13 29.14 15.02
C VAL A 328 6.63 29.91 13.79
N PRO A 329 5.68 30.84 13.95
CA PRO A 329 5.24 31.72 12.87
C PRO A 329 6.28 32.83 12.61
N PHE A 330 6.52 33.09 11.32
CA PHE A 330 7.08 34.35 10.85
C PHE A 330 5.98 35.13 10.16
N PHE A 331 6.02 36.45 10.29
CA PHE A 331 4.95 37.34 9.89
C PHE A 331 5.36 38.13 8.66
N GLN A 332 4.53 38.13 7.63
CA GLN A 332 4.70 38.96 6.44
C GLN A 332 3.50 39.91 6.32
N GLY A 333 3.79 41.19 6.22
CA GLY A 333 2.76 42.22 6.14
C GLY A 333 2.04 42.22 4.79
N ILE A 334 0.73 42.49 4.83
CA ILE A 334 -0.14 42.66 3.69
C ILE A 334 -0.61 44.10 3.70
N LEU A 335 -0.24 44.88 2.67
CA LEU A 335 -0.56 46.27 2.50
C LEU A 335 -2.00 46.43 2.00
N ASP A 336 -2.79 47.25 2.65
CA ASP A 336 -4.05 47.74 2.13
C ASP A 336 -3.77 48.87 1.12
N ASN A 337 -4.13 48.66 -0.14
CA ASN A 337 -3.82 49.57 -1.24
C ASN A 337 -4.58 50.90 -1.15
N GLN A 338 -5.71 50.94 -0.43
CA GLN A 338 -6.51 52.14 -0.22
C GLN A 338 -5.97 52.98 0.92
N THR A 339 -5.73 52.36 2.10
CA THR A 339 -5.28 53.08 3.30
C THR A 339 -3.77 53.28 3.37
N LYS A 340 -3.00 52.52 2.59
CA LYS A 340 -1.54 52.47 2.62
C LYS A 340 -0.96 52.05 3.98
N GLU A 341 -1.74 51.26 4.72
CA GLU A 341 -1.35 50.74 6.03
C GLU A 341 -1.24 49.20 5.99
N ILE A 342 -0.31 48.64 6.77
CA ILE A 342 -0.22 47.22 7.01
C ILE A 342 -0.92 46.92 8.33
N ARG A 343 -2.10 46.28 8.25
CA ARG A 343 -2.89 45.85 9.40
C ARG A 343 -3.21 44.36 9.38
N LYS A 344 -2.80 43.66 8.34
CA LYS A 344 -2.99 42.23 8.16
C LYS A 344 -1.63 41.55 7.92
N PHE A 345 -1.42 40.35 8.47
CA PHE A 345 -0.18 39.62 8.36
C PHE A 345 -0.45 38.17 8.01
N GLU A 346 0.35 37.61 7.09
CA GLU A 346 0.40 36.17 6.87
C GLU A 346 1.40 35.50 7.83
N CYS A 347 0.94 34.38 8.45
CA CYS A 347 1.75 33.56 9.36
C CYS A 347 2.40 32.41 8.59
N LEU A 348 3.69 32.53 8.35
CA LEU A 348 4.49 31.59 7.59
C LEU A 348 5.27 30.66 8.52
N ALA A 349 5.09 29.33 8.40
CA ALA A 349 5.74 28.36 9.25
C ALA A 349 7.27 28.40 9.12
N ARG A 350 7.97 28.26 10.25
CA ARG A 350 9.42 28.08 10.34
C ARG A 350 9.73 27.03 11.39
N ILE A 351 10.78 26.24 11.17
CA ILE A 351 11.34 25.39 12.23
C ILE A 351 12.58 26.06 12.78
N LYS A 352 12.59 26.34 14.08
CA LYS A 352 13.75 26.87 14.79
C LYS A 352 14.62 25.73 15.27
N ASP A 353 15.72 25.45 14.56
CA ASP A 353 16.70 24.42 14.94
C ASP A 353 17.98 25.10 15.41
N ARG A 354 18.10 25.31 16.72
CA ARG A 354 19.20 26.06 17.39
C ARG A 354 19.37 27.45 16.76
N ASP A 355 20.49 27.67 16.07
CA ASP A 355 20.83 28.95 15.41
C ASP A 355 20.34 29.01 13.94
N THR A 356 19.73 27.94 13.43
CA THR A 356 19.22 27.87 12.05
C THR A 356 17.71 27.92 12.01
N ILE A 357 17.18 28.52 10.93
CA ILE A 357 15.74 28.58 10.67
C ILE A 357 15.48 27.86 9.35
N LEU A 358 14.72 26.77 9.42
CA LEU A 358 14.31 26.05 8.23
C LEU A 358 13.02 26.65 7.67
N THR A 359 13.02 26.86 6.36
CA THR A 359 11.89 27.41 5.59
C THR A 359 10.95 26.30 5.10
N PRO A 360 9.69 26.60 4.77
CA PRO A 360 8.68 25.63 4.36
C PRO A 360 9.11 24.74 3.19
N ASP A 361 9.79 25.31 2.20
CA ASP A 361 10.31 24.60 1.03
C ASP A 361 11.24 23.43 1.39
N VAL A 362 11.96 23.52 2.52
CA VAL A 362 12.85 22.46 3.01
C VAL A 362 12.08 21.32 3.65
N PHE A 363 11.06 21.60 4.48
CA PHE A 363 10.47 20.57 5.34
C PHE A 363 9.03 20.16 5.00
N LEU A 364 8.23 21.00 4.33
CA LEU A 364 6.79 20.69 4.13
C LEU A 364 6.56 19.44 3.29
N LYS A 365 7.34 19.24 2.22
CA LYS A 365 7.20 18.05 1.36
C LYS A 365 7.43 16.77 2.17
N LEU A 366 8.48 16.74 2.98
CA LEU A 366 8.78 15.59 3.82
C LEU A 366 7.75 15.43 4.94
N ALA A 367 7.30 16.53 5.57
CA ALA A 367 6.25 16.51 6.58
C ALA A 367 4.92 15.94 6.04
N LYS A 368 4.58 16.22 4.78
CA LYS A 368 3.42 15.68 4.09
C LYS A 368 3.55 14.16 3.91
N VAL A 369 4.69 13.68 3.40
CA VAL A 369 4.96 12.24 3.20
C VAL A 369 4.99 11.46 4.53
N THR A 370 5.55 12.05 5.59
CA THR A 370 5.65 11.41 6.91
C THR A 370 4.37 11.56 7.77
N GLY A 371 3.33 12.25 7.26
CA GLY A 371 2.08 12.48 7.98
C GLY A 371 2.19 13.50 9.12
N SER A 372 3.32 14.22 9.23
CA SER A 372 3.56 15.20 10.31
C SER A 372 2.91 16.56 10.02
N ILE A 373 2.43 16.79 8.80
CA ILE A 373 1.93 18.09 8.31
C ILE A 373 0.80 18.65 9.19
N ARG A 374 -0.17 17.81 9.61
CA ARG A 374 -1.28 18.24 10.47
C ARG A 374 -0.82 18.76 11.83
N MET A 375 0.18 18.11 12.44
CA MET A 375 0.70 18.57 13.75
C MET A 375 1.40 19.92 13.62
N ILE A 376 2.07 20.16 12.50
CA ILE A 376 2.66 21.46 12.17
C ILE A 376 1.57 22.52 12.03
N GLY A 377 0.50 22.24 11.27
CA GLY A 377 -0.62 23.17 11.08
C GLY A 377 -1.32 23.52 12.40
N LEU A 378 -1.64 22.53 13.23
CA LEU A 378 -2.26 22.77 14.55
C LEU A 378 -1.37 23.62 15.46
N GLN A 379 -0.04 23.36 15.47
CA GLN A 379 0.89 24.17 16.25
C GLN A 379 1.00 25.60 15.71
N MET A 380 1.05 25.76 14.39
CA MET A 380 1.06 27.10 13.75
C MET A 380 -0.18 27.92 14.11
N ILE A 381 -1.36 27.32 14.13
CA ILE A 381 -2.59 28.00 14.52
C ILE A 381 -2.52 28.45 15.98
N ASP A 382 -2.09 27.55 16.87
CA ASP A 382 -2.00 27.85 18.32
C ASP A 382 -0.98 28.96 18.61
N GLU A 383 0.24 28.86 18.06
CA GLU A 383 1.30 29.86 18.21
C GLU A 383 0.94 31.23 17.57
N SER A 384 0.28 31.22 16.39
CA SER A 384 -0.17 32.45 15.76
C SER A 384 -1.26 33.13 16.58
N MET A 385 -2.25 32.39 17.06
CA MET A 385 -3.30 32.94 17.92
C MET A 385 -2.71 33.47 19.23
N GLN A 386 -1.79 32.76 19.86
CA GLN A 386 -1.10 33.23 21.06
C GLN A 386 -0.38 34.56 20.81
N TYR A 387 0.34 34.69 19.69
CA TYR A 387 1.05 35.91 19.34
C TYR A 387 0.09 37.09 19.12
N PHE A 388 -0.95 36.89 18.27
CA PHE A 388 -1.90 37.98 17.90
C PHE A 388 -2.95 38.30 18.99
N SER A 389 -2.99 37.57 20.08
CA SER A 389 -3.77 37.96 21.26
C SER A 389 -3.26 39.25 21.89
N ASN A 390 -1.99 39.62 21.66
CA ASN A 390 -1.35 40.82 22.17
C ASN A 390 -1.39 42.02 21.19
N PHE A 391 -1.91 41.83 19.96
CA PHE A 391 -1.89 42.85 18.91
C PHE A 391 -3.26 42.98 18.26
N PRO A 392 -3.67 44.19 17.82
CA PRO A 392 -4.99 44.41 17.23
C PRO A 392 -5.03 44.15 15.69
N TYR A 393 -4.05 43.39 15.17
CA TYR A 393 -3.94 43.14 13.74
C TYR A 393 -4.74 41.90 13.31
N ASP A 394 -5.17 41.87 12.05
CA ASP A 394 -5.69 40.68 11.39
C ASP A 394 -4.55 39.77 10.96
N PHE A 395 -4.83 38.49 10.86
CA PHE A 395 -3.81 37.54 10.42
C PHE A 395 -4.39 36.35 9.65
N SER A 396 -3.57 35.80 8.76
CA SER A 396 -3.94 34.64 7.99
C SER A 396 -2.99 33.46 8.26
N ILE A 397 -3.53 32.24 8.14
CA ILE A 397 -2.83 30.98 8.40
C ILE A 397 -3.18 29.98 7.32
N ASN A 398 -2.16 29.36 6.74
CA ASN A 398 -2.33 28.32 5.73
C ASN A 398 -2.92 27.04 6.34
N LEU A 399 -3.94 26.46 5.67
CA LEU A 399 -4.53 25.16 5.98
C LEU A 399 -4.24 24.16 4.87
N THR A 400 -3.99 22.93 5.27
CA THR A 400 -3.92 21.80 4.36
C THR A 400 -5.19 20.94 4.47
N GLU A 401 -5.37 20.03 3.51
CA GLU A 401 -6.46 19.06 3.53
C GLU A 401 -6.46 18.20 4.82
N SER A 402 -5.28 17.98 5.41
CA SER A 402 -5.11 17.18 6.62
C SER A 402 -5.81 17.77 7.85
N GLU A 403 -5.84 19.10 8.00
CA GLU A 403 -6.59 19.79 9.05
C GLU A 403 -8.08 19.80 8.75
N LEU A 404 -8.46 20.09 7.49
CA LEU A 404 -9.86 20.16 7.07
C LEU A 404 -10.59 18.82 7.22
N GLU A 405 -9.90 17.70 7.07
CA GLU A 405 -10.44 16.36 7.30
C GLU A 405 -10.55 15.94 8.77
N TYR A 406 -9.96 16.67 9.69
CA TYR A 406 -10.04 16.36 11.10
C TYR A 406 -11.40 16.71 11.68
N LYS A 407 -12.21 15.70 12.03
CA LYS A 407 -13.63 15.81 12.42
C LYS A 407 -13.92 16.83 13.54
N SER A 408 -12.96 17.15 14.39
CA SER A 408 -13.13 18.08 15.50
C SER A 408 -12.41 19.39 15.25
N PHE A 409 -11.94 19.67 14.04
CA PHE A 409 -11.10 20.83 13.75
C PHE A 409 -11.80 22.16 14.03
N SER A 410 -13.01 22.37 13.52
CA SER A 410 -13.78 23.60 13.74
C SER A 410 -14.03 23.87 15.24
N LYS A 411 -14.40 22.85 16.01
CA LYS A 411 -14.57 22.95 17.46
C LYS A 411 -13.26 23.26 18.18
N TRP A 412 -12.16 22.67 17.73
CA TRP A 412 -10.85 22.95 18.28
C TRP A 412 -10.44 24.41 18.01
N VAL A 413 -10.65 24.94 16.80
CA VAL A 413 -10.40 26.34 16.46
C VAL A 413 -11.25 27.26 17.35
N GLU A 414 -12.54 27.01 17.49
CA GLU A 414 -13.44 27.76 18.36
C GLU A 414 -12.93 27.81 19.81
N SER A 415 -12.47 26.68 20.32
CA SER A 415 -11.86 26.60 21.65
C SER A 415 -10.58 27.44 21.77
N ARG A 416 -9.74 27.51 20.72
CA ARG A 416 -8.51 28.33 20.72
C ARG A 416 -8.83 29.83 20.65
N LEU A 417 -9.77 30.22 19.77
CA LEU A 417 -10.26 31.62 19.69
C LEU A 417 -10.78 32.11 21.03
N SER A 418 -11.57 31.28 21.71
CA SER A 418 -12.09 31.58 23.04
C SER A 418 -10.97 31.68 24.10
N HIS A 419 -10.01 30.75 24.07
CA HIS A 419 -8.88 30.72 25.01
C HIS A 419 -8.01 31.98 24.92
N TYR A 420 -7.68 32.41 23.70
CA TYR A 420 -6.84 33.58 23.44
C TYR A 420 -7.65 34.89 23.33
N LYS A 421 -8.99 34.83 23.46
CA LYS A 421 -9.90 35.99 23.37
C LYS A 421 -9.74 36.76 22.04
N ILE A 422 -9.60 36.03 20.94
CA ILE A 422 -9.47 36.59 19.60
C ILE A 422 -10.85 36.66 18.95
N ASP A 423 -11.17 37.82 18.36
CA ASP A 423 -12.33 37.96 17.50
C ASP A 423 -12.16 37.10 16.24
N PRO A 424 -13.07 36.15 15.96
CA PRO A 424 -12.96 35.28 14.79
C PRO A 424 -12.79 36.02 13.47
N THR A 425 -13.36 37.20 13.33
CA THR A 425 -13.30 38.03 12.11
C THR A 425 -11.88 38.49 11.76
N ARG A 426 -10.98 38.45 12.72
CA ARG A 426 -9.55 38.78 12.54
C ARG A 426 -8.74 37.65 11.95
N VAL A 427 -9.29 36.43 11.92
CA VAL A 427 -8.57 35.20 11.49
C VAL A 427 -9.02 34.82 10.08
N THR A 428 -8.07 34.74 9.17
CA THR A 428 -8.30 34.24 7.82
C THR A 428 -7.59 32.91 7.65
N PHE A 429 -8.28 31.87 7.21
CA PHE A 429 -7.67 30.61 6.83
C PHE A 429 -7.44 30.57 5.31
N GLU A 430 -6.21 30.30 4.90
CA GLU A 430 -5.80 30.24 3.49
C GLU A 430 -5.80 28.79 3.02
N ILE A 431 -6.43 28.51 1.89
CA ILE A 431 -6.66 27.18 1.35
C ILE A 431 -6.19 27.18 -0.11
N LEU A 432 -5.34 26.23 -0.49
CA LEU A 432 -4.89 26.09 -1.87
C LEU A 432 -6.04 25.78 -2.83
N GLU A 433 -5.96 26.31 -4.05
CA GLU A 433 -6.95 26.09 -5.11
C GLU A 433 -7.11 24.61 -5.47
N ASP A 434 -6.05 23.78 -5.37
CA ASP A 434 -5.97 22.39 -5.82
C ASP A 434 -6.57 21.36 -4.85
N ILE A 435 -7.04 21.76 -3.68
CA ILE A 435 -7.65 20.82 -2.72
C ILE A 435 -8.84 20.11 -3.37
N SER A 436 -8.72 18.78 -3.50
CA SER A 436 -9.73 17.94 -4.16
C SER A 436 -10.93 17.68 -3.25
N PHE A 437 -11.94 18.55 -3.31
CA PHE A 437 -13.17 18.40 -2.52
C PHE A 437 -14.21 17.45 -3.12
N SER A 438 -14.03 16.98 -4.36
CA SER A 438 -14.94 16.03 -5.00
C SER A 438 -15.02 14.69 -4.25
N GLU A 439 -13.96 14.33 -3.55
CA GLU A 439 -13.85 13.10 -2.76
C GLU A 439 -14.11 13.32 -1.25
N HIS A 440 -14.13 14.59 -0.77
CA HIS A 440 -14.09 14.93 0.66
C HIS A 440 -15.22 15.89 1.09
N LYS A 441 -16.46 15.40 1.15
CA LYS A 441 -17.62 16.14 1.68
C LYS A 441 -17.40 16.76 3.07
N HIS A 442 -16.46 16.21 3.85
CA HIS A 442 -16.17 16.68 5.20
C HIS A 442 -15.38 17.99 5.19
N SER A 443 -14.42 18.17 4.29
CA SER A 443 -13.63 19.40 4.17
C SER A 443 -14.50 20.63 3.86
N LEU A 444 -15.50 20.49 2.97
CA LEU A 444 -16.50 21.54 2.70
C LEU A 444 -17.33 21.89 3.95
N SER A 445 -17.74 20.88 4.72
CA SER A 445 -18.45 21.10 5.98
C SER A 445 -17.59 21.87 6.97
N THR A 446 -16.31 21.51 7.10
CA THR A 446 -15.35 22.18 8.00
C THR A 446 -15.17 23.67 7.63
N ILE A 447 -15.05 23.99 6.34
CA ILE A 447 -14.95 25.38 5.87
C ILE A 447 -16.21 26.17 6.23
N LYS A 448 -17.41 25.61 6.01
CA LYS A 448 -18.69 26.24 6.39
C LYS A 448 -18.78 26.46 7.90
N ASP A 449 -18.32 25.51 8.70
CA ASP A 449 -18.27 25.64 10.16
C ASP A 449 -17.34 26.79 10.59
N LEU A 450 -16.15 26.92 9.99
CA LEU A 450 -15.22 28.03 10.25
C LEU A 450 -15.83 29.37 9.92
N LYS A 451 -16.53 29.50 8.78
CA LYS A 451 -17.27 30.73 8.44
C LYS A 451 -18.42 31.01 9.42
N THR A 452 -19.11 29.98 9.88
CA THR A 452 -20.19 30.14 10.89
C THR A 452 -19.64 30.61 12.23
N ILE A 453 -18.44 30.22 12.62
CA ILE A 453 -17.71 30.74 13.79
C ILE A 453 -17.37 32.23 13.61
N GLY A 454 -17.26 32.71 12.37
CA GLY A 454 -16.94 34.10 12.01
C GLY A 454 -15.53 34.25 11.39
N CYS A 455 -14.77 33.18 11.18
CA CYS A 455 -13.49 33.25 10.51
C CYS A 455 -13.64 33.51 9.02
N GLN A 456 -12.64 34.14 8.42
CA GLN A 456 -12.57 34.43 6.99
C GLN A 456 -11.83 33.33 6.24
N ILE A 457 -12.14 33.15 4.96
CA ILE A 457 -11.52 32.17 4.07
C ILE A 457 -10.86 32.86 2.90
N ALA A 458 -9.62 32.51 2.61
CA ALA A 458 -8.90 32.94 1.42
C ALA A 458 -8.60 31.72 0.53
N ILE A 459 -8.74 31.88 -0.78
CA ILE A 459 -8.23 30.91 -1.74
C ILE A 459 -6.83 31.36 -2.17
N ASP A 460 -5.85 30.52 -1.98
CA ASP A 460 -4.45 30.79 -2.27
C ASP A 460 -4.01 30.21 -3.62
N ASP A 461 -2.94 30.78 -4.22
CA ASP A 461 -2.37 30.40 -5.52
C ASP A 461 -3.39 30.39 -6.68
N PHE A 462 -4.39 31.30 -6.65
CA PHE A 462 -5.50 31.31 -7.60
C PHE A 462 -5.06 31.61 -9.04
N GLY A 463 -5.56 30.79 -9.99
CA GLY A 463 -5.33 30.91 -11.43
C GLY A 463 -4.22 30.00 -11.97
N VAL A 464 -3.55 29.21 -11.11
CA VAL A 464 -2.46 28.31 -11.52
C VAL A 464 -2.99 27.03 -12.17
N GLN A 465 -4.14 26.56 -11.71
CA GLN A 465 -4.77 25.33 -12.21
C GLN A 465 -6.05 25.63 -12.99
N TYR A 466 -6.67 24.60 -13.59
CA TYR A 466 -7.96 24.74 -14.24
C TYR A 466 -9.04 25.02 -13.20
N SER A 467 -9.23 26.30 -12.88
CA SER A 467 -10.18 26.78 -11.89
C SER A 467 -11.58 26.28 -12.20
N ASN A 468 -12.13 25.45 -11.33
CA ASN A 468 -13.54 25.11 -11.40
C ASN A 468 -14.33 26.23 -10.73
N LEU A 469 -14.81 27.21 -11.53
CA LEU A 469 -15.58 28.36 -11.06
C LEU A 469 -16.80 27.97 -10.21
N ALA A 470 -17.38 26.79 -10.42
CA ALA A 470 -18.47 26.30 -9.58
C ALA A 470 -18.05 26.11 -8.12
N ARG A 471 -16.78 25.75 -7.89
CA ARG A 471 -16.21 25.57 -6.54
C ARG A 471 -16.08 26.92 -5.79
N LEU A 472 -15.68 27.98 -6.47
CA LEU A 472 -15.66 29.32 -5.84
C LEU A 472 -17.01 29.69 -5.25
N LEU A 473 -18.11 29.40 -5.95
CA LEU A 473 -19.46 29.64 -5.46
C LEU A 473 -19.81 28.78 -4.22
N GLU A 474 -19.27 27.57 -4.13
CA GLU A 474 -19.50 26.71 -2.96
C GLU A 474 -18.73 27.16 -1.72
N PHE A 475 -17.53 27.71 -1.89
CA PHE A 475 -16.68 28.20 -0.79
C PHE A 475 -17.08 29.56 -0.30
N ASN A 476 -17.60 30.38 -1.20
CA ASN A 476 -17.91 31.80 -0.92
C ASN A 476 -16.71 32.46 -0.19
N PRO A 477 -15.51 32.52 -0.81
CA PRO A 477 -14.32 33.03 -0.16
C PRO A 477 -14.41 34.51 0.12
N ASP A 478 -13.72 34.97 1.17
CA ASP A 478 -13.63 36.38 1.52
C ASP A 478 -12.45 37.05 0.79
N TYR A 479 -11.44 36.25 0.39
CA TYR A 479 -10.26 36.69 -0.35
C TYR A 479 -9.89 35.74 -1.46
N LEU A 480 -9.36 36.31 -2.57
CA LEU A 480 -8.62 35.56 -3.61
C LEU A 480 -7.18 36.09 -3.66
N LYS A 481 -6.18 35.23 -3.43
CA LYS A 481 -4.75 35.56 -3.54
C LYS A 481 -4.28 35.15 -4.91
N ILE A 482 -3.76 36.10 -5.70
CA ILE A 482 -3.26 35.85 -7.05
C ILE A 482 -1.80 35.42 -6.98
N ASP A 483 -1.49 34.25 -7.52
CA ASP A 483 -0.13 33.68 -7.54
C ASP A 483 0.88 34.64 -8.17
N GLY A 484 2.05 34.67 -7.54
CA GLY A 484 3.16 35.55 -7.92
C GLY A 484 3.65 35.41 -9.35
N LYS A 485 3.44 34.25 -10.02
CA LYS A 485 3.86 34.09 -11.42
C LYS A 485 3.05 34.95 -12.40
N PHE A 486 1.81 35.28 -12.07
CA PHE A 486 1.02 36.24 -12.87
C PHE A 486 1.42 37.67 -12.53
N ILE A 487 1.58 37.98 -11.25
CA ILE A 487 1.90 39.34 -10.75
C ILE A 487 3.30 39.78 -11.21
N LYS A 488 4.34 38.94 -11.12
CA LYS A 488 5.69 39.28 -11.57
C LYS A 488 5.76 39.61 -13.07
N ASN A 489 4.91 38.98 -13.86
CA ASN A 489 4.91 39.13 -15.32
C ASN A 489 3.97 40.25 -15.82
N LEU A 490 3.22 40.95 -14.94
CA LEU A 490 2.29 42.00 -15.30
C LEU A 490 2.88 43.07 -16.23
N PRO A 491 4.10 43.62 -16.01
CA PRO A 491 4.62 44.67 -16.84
C PRO A 491 4.99 44.23 -18.26
N GLU A 492 5.31 42.97 -18.46
CA GLU A 492 5.92 42.46 -19.69
C GLU A 492 4.98 41.56 -20.49
N ASN A 493 3.88 41.05 -19.88
CA ASN A 493 3.02 40.05 -20.47
C ASN A 493 1.54 40.50 -20.48
N LYS A 494 1.06 40.89 -21.67
CA LYS A 494 -0.33 41.28 -21.89
C LYS A 494 -1.35 40.18 -21.51
N THR A 495 -0.99 38.91 -21.70
CA THR A 495 -1.87 37.79 -21.32
C THR A 495 -2.00 37.68 -19.80
N ALA A 496 -0.88 37.84 -19.05
CA ALA A 496 -0.92 37.91 -17.60
C ALA A 496 -1.81 39.07 -17.11
N TYR A 497 -1.68 40.24 -17.72
CA TYR A 497 -2.52 41.39 -17.39
C TYR A 497 -4.02 41.10 -17.58
N LEU A 498 -4.40 40.51 -18.73
CA LEU A 498 -5.81 40.18 -19.00
C LEU A 498 -6.36 39.11 -18.06
N LEU A 499 -5.51 38.11 -17.68
CA LEU A 499 -5.90 37.10 -16.72
C LEU A 499 -6.13 37.70 -15.33
N VAL A 500 -5.21 38.55 -14.85
CA VAL A 500 -5.33 39.22 -13.55
C VAL A 500 -6.56 40.10 -13.54
N GLN A 501 -6.81 40.87 -14.62
CA GLN A 501 -8.04 41.68 -14.76
C GLN A 501 -9.29 40.82 -14.66
N GLY A 502 -9.34 39.68 -15.35
CA GLY A 502 -10.47 38.75 -15.29
C GLY A 502 -10.69 38.17 -13.88
N ILE A 503 -9.61 37.89 -13.13
CA ILE A 503 -9.69 37.45 -11.72
C ILE A 503 -10.27 38.56 -10.84
N VAL A 504 -9.82 39.78 -11.01
CA VAL A 504 -10.33 40.94 -10.25
C VAL A 504 -11.83 41.17 -10.52
N ASP A 505 -12.26 41.07 -11.77
CA ASP A 505 -13.66 41.21 -12.14
C ASP A 505 -14.53 40.07 -11.57
N LEU A 506 -14.01 38.84 -11.58
CA LEU A 506 -14.66 37.70 -10.96
C LEU A 506 -14.79 37.87 -9.44
N ALA A 507 -13.72 38.27 -8.76
CA ALA A 507 -13.73 38.51 -7.32
C ALA A 507 -14.77 39.56 -6.92
N ARG A 508 -14.84 40.69 -7.65
CA ARG A 508 -15.89 41.71 -7.45
C ARG A 508 -17.29 41.13 -7.63
N GLY A 509 -17.49 40.29 -8.64
CA GLY A 509 -18.78 39.66 -8.92
C GLY A 509 -19.28 38.77 -7.79
N ILE A 510 -18.38 38.12 -7.04
CA ILE A 510 -18.70 37.23 -5.89
C ILE A 510 -18.58 37.96 -4.54
N GLY A 511 -18.14 39.23 -4.50
CA GLY A 511 -17.96 39.99 -3.27
C GLY A 511 -16.67 39.67 -2.49
N ALA A 512 -15.70 39.00 -3.12
CA ALA A 512 -14.39 38.69 -2.54
C ALA A 512 -13.41 39.85 -2.78
N LYS A 513 -12.45 40.02 -1.85
CA LYS A 513 -11.35 40.97 -1.98
C LYS A 513 -10.16 40.27 -2.63
N VAL A 514 -9.31 41.03 -3.32
CA VAL A 514 -8.16 40.49 -4.05
C VAL A 514 -6.83 40.86 -3.38
N VAL A 515 -5.92 39.89 -3.23
CA VAL A 515 -4.56 40.08 -2.75
C VAL A 515 -3.59 39.75 -3.89
N ALA A 516 -2.72 40.72 -4.27
CA ALA A 516 -1.61 40.44 -5.19
C ALA A 516 -0.40 39.99 -4.42
N GLU A 517 0.14 38.80 -4.77
CA GLU A 517 1.31 38.25 -4.15
C GLU A 517 2.62 38.59 -4.89
N PHE A 518 3.76 38.43 -4.22
CA PHE A 518 5.10 38.66 -4.77
C PHE A 518 5.33 40.02 -5.40
N VAL A 519 4.72 41.06 -4.89
CA VAL A 519 4.97 42.45 -5.30
C VAL A 519 6.39 42.83 -4.81
N ASP A 520 7.37 42.88 -5.73
CA ASP A 520 8.78 43.06 -5.42
C ASP A 520 9.35 44.44 -5.85
N ARG A 521 8.62 45.20 -6.67
CA ARG A 521 9.07 46.48 -7.21
C ARG A 521 7.91 47.47 -7.42
N PRO A 522 8.17 48.80 -7.37
CA PRO A 522 7.13 49.84 -7.51
C PRO A 522 6.34 49.72 -8.80
N ALA A 523 6.96 49.41 -9.94
CA ALA A 523 6.28 49.29 -11.23
C ALA A 523 5.17 48.19 -11.23
N ILE A 524 5.33 47.12 -10.44
CA ILE A 524 4.27 46.14 -10.26
C ILE A 524 3.18 46.69 -9.37
N GLN A 525 3.52 47.41 -8.28
CA GLN A 525 2.55 48.00 -7.38
C GLN A 525 1.65 49.02 -8.10
N ASP A 526 2.23 49.86 -8.98
CA ASP A 526 1.46 50.83 -9.76
C ASP A 526 0.40 50.13 -10.65
N LEU A 527 0.76 49.00 -11.27
CA LEU A 527 -0.16 48.18 -12.06
C LEU A 527 -1.23 47.51 -11.21
N VAL A 528 -0.84 46.94 -10.06
CA VAL A 528 -1.75 46.31 -9.10
C VAL A 528 -2.82 47.30 -8.64
N GLU A 529 -2.40 48.52 -8.31
CA GLU A 529 -3.33 49.61 -7.92
C GLU A 529 -4.23 50.03 -9.10
N SER A 530 -3.67 50.16 -10.31
CA SER A 530 -4.43 50.52 -11.51
C SER A 530 -5.51 49.50 -11.87
N LEU A 531 -5.26 48.21 -11.59
CA LEU A 531 -6.22 47.13 -11.74
C LEU A 531 -7.32 47.12 -10.64
N GLY A 532 -7.14 47.94 -9.61
CA GLY A 532 -8.08 48.04 -8.49
C GLY A 532 -8.07 46.81 -7.57
N ILE A 533 -6.87 46.22 -7.38
CA ILE A 533 -6.64 45.14 -6.43
C ILE A 533 -6.60 45.73 -5.01
N ASP A 534 -7.28 45.06 -4.06
CA ASP A 534 -7.48 45.61 -2.71
C ASP A 534 -6.21 45.58 -1.86
N TYR A 535 -5.43 44.52 -1.97
CA TYR A 535 -4.24 44.29 -1.11
C TYR A 535 -3.04 43.89 -1.92
N SER A 536 -1.84 44.20 -1.38
CA SER A 536 -0.56 43.83 -1.94
C SER A 536 0.34 43.15 -0.88
N GLN A 537 1.01 42.08 -1.27
CA GLN A 537 1.98 41.36 -0.44
C GLN A 537 3.25 41.12 -1.23
N GLY A 538 4.40 41.38 -0.60
CA GLY A 538 5.67 41.14 -1.24
C GLY A 538 6.86 41.80 -0.55
N TYR A 539 8.05 41.51 -1.07
CA TYR A 539 9.30 42.01 -0.50
C TYR A 539 9.49 43.52 -0.70
N LEU A 540 8.68 44.15 -1.53
CA LEU A 540 8.67 45.60 -1.65
C LEU A 540 8.27 46.24 -0.31
N PHE A 541 7.38 45.61 0.45
CA PHE A 541 6.81 46.14 1.68
C PHE A 541 7.46 45.54 2.91
N MET A 542 7.44 44.21 3.01
CA MET A 542 7.95 43.51 4.17
C MET A 542 8.41 42.07 3.80
N LYS A 543 9.60 41.69 4.24
CA LYS A 543 10.02 40.29 4.23
C LYS A 543 9.49 39.56 5.47
N PRO A 544 9.25 38.24 5.42
CA PRO A 544 8.86 37.48 6.61
C PRO A 544 9.83 37.69 7.77
N SER A 545 9.32 38.08 8.94
CA SER A 545 10.09 38.37 10.16
C SER A 545 9.54 37.65 11.36
N ALA A 546 10.39 37.30 12.34
CA ALA A 546 10.00 36.66 13.59
C ALA A 546 9.15 37.56 14.51
N SER A 547 9.16 38.86 14.28
CA SER A 547 8.35 39.84 15.01
C SER A 547 7.75 40.86 14.06
N ILE A 548 6.59 41.41 14.43
CA ILE A 548 5.99 42.52 13.74
C ILE A 548 6.78 43.80 14.11
N PRO A 549 7.18 44.63 13.12
CA PRO A 549 7.82 45.92 13.40
C PRO A 549 6.92 46.85 14.22
N GLU A 550 7.52 47.72 15.00
CA GLU A 550 6.77 48.75 15.75
C GLU A 550 5.94 49.64 14.79
N SER A 551 4.77 50.08 15.24
CA SER A 551 3.75 50.73 14.43
C SER A 551 4.21 51.90 13.57
N ALA A 552 5.29 52.62 13.97
CA ALA A 552 5.85 53.74 13.22
C ALA A 552 6.53 53.36 11.89
N SER A 553 6.92 52.08 11.70
CA SER A 553 7.57 51.55 10.49
C SER A 553 6.61 50.85 9.50
N LEU A 554 5.31 50.76 9.85
CA LEU A 554 4.26 50.12 9.03
C LEU A 554 3.52 51.06 8.09
N LYS A 555 3.86 52.37 8.07
CA LYS A 555 3.35 53.34 7.09
C LYS A 555 4.35 53.52 5.96
N LEU A 556 3.91 53.29 4.74
CA LEU A 556 4.70 53.54 3.52
C LEU A 556 4.55 55.00 3.09
#